data_76cad17824f834aa2fccfea2062e1da9
#
_entry.id   76cad17824f834aa2fccfea2062e1da9
#
_cell.length_a   1.000
_cell.length_b   1.000
_cell.length_c   1.000
_cell.angle_alpha   90.00
_cell.angle_beta   90.00
_cell.angle_gamma   90.00
#
_symmetry.space_group_name_H-M   'P 1'
#
loop_
_entity.id
_entity.type
_entity.pdbx_description
1 polymer ?
#
loop_
_entity_poly.entity_id
_entity_poly.type
_entity_poly.pdbx_seq_one_letter_code
_entity_poly.pdbx_strand_id
1 'polypeptide(L)'
;GKRTVVTDQFDGKKFNAPNDLCLDRRGRIYFTDPRYLGEEPRELEHRAVYRINRTGRLVEVTRAVSKPNGIALSPDGRTLYVADHDNGTDKIDPTQPPPKQGAMKIHAFTVGLLGRARNHRVLIDFKEKKGCDGMCVDANGNIYLTIRDAGRPGVMVLNPAGEEVGFIPTGPAGQSAEDPDNPPVGLPSNVEFGIGEEQQTLYITVDTSLYRIALKARGFHVQY
;
A
#
# COMPACT_ATOMS: atom_id res chain seq x y z
N GLY A 1 -16.21 -21.40 5.82
CA GLY A 1 -16.88 -20.23 6.35
C GLY A 1 -17.76 -19.54 5.31
N LYS A 2 -18.71 -18.72 5.74
CA LYS A 2 -19.58 -17.94 4.85
C LYS A 2 -18.85 -16.66 4.41
N ARG A 3 -18.75 -16.40 3.11
CA ARG A 3 -18.28 -15.14 2.56
C ARG A 3 -19.43 -14.14 2.49
N THR A 4 -19.16 -12.88 2.85
CA THR A 4 -20.15 -11.79 2.75
C THR A 4 -19.49 -10.62 2.04
N VAL A 5 -20.16 -10.06 1.04
CA VAL A 5 -19.75 -8.82 0.38
C VAL A 5 -20.04 -7.67 1.36
N VAL A 6 -19.03 -6.88 1.69
CA VAL A 6 -19.16 -5.70 2.56
C VAL A 6 -19.65 -4.50 1.76
N THR A 7 -19.08 -4.31 0.56
CA THR A 7 -19.50 -3.32 -0.44
C THR A 7 -18.95 -3.72 -1.80
N ASP A 8 -19.62 -3.39 -2.88
CA ASP A 8 -19.23 -3.69 -4.26
C ASP A 8 -19.32 -2.49 -5.20
N GLN A 9 -19.81 -1.35 -4.69
CA GLN A 9 -20.05 -0.16 -5.52
C GLN A 9 -19.97 1.14 -4.72
N PHE A 10 -19.71 2.24 -5.43
CA PHE A 10 -19.77 3.60 -4.94
C PHE A 10 -20.64 4.45 -5.90
N ASP A 11 -21.65 5.15 -5.36
CA ASP A 11 -22.60 5.95 -6.14
C ASP A 11 -23.24 5.18 -7.32
N GLY A 12 -23.58 3.89 -7.11
CA GLY A 12 -24.19 3.03 -8.11
C GLY A 12 -23.25 2.49 -9.19
N LYS A 13 -21.94 2.74 -9.08
CA LYS A 13 -20.89 2.26 -9.99
C LYS A 13 -19.97 1.27 -9.28
N LYS A 14 -19.60 0.20 -9.96
CA LYS A 14 -18.66 -0.80 -9.43
C LYS A 14 -17.29 -0.20 -9.15
N PHE A 15 -16.62 -0.67 -8.09
CA PHE A 15 -15.22 -0.35 -7.86
C PHE A 15 -14.33 -0.79 -9.02
N ASN A 16 -13.19 -0.11 -9.17
CA ASN A 16 -12.22 -0.44 -10.21
C ASN A 16 -11.58 -1.82 -9.99
N ALA A 17 -10.95 -2.04 -8.86
CA ALA A 17 -10.45 -3.30 -8.30
C ALA A 17 -9.79 -2.97 -6.95
N PRO A 18 -10.52 -3.08 -5.82
CA PRO A 18 -9.97 -2.84 -4.50
C PRO A 18 -8.71 -3.68 -4.25
N ASN A 19 -7.66 -3.04 -3.70
CA ASN A 19 -6.34 -3.66 -3.60
C ASN A 19 -5.93 -3.91 -2.14
N ASP A 20 -5.78 -2.87 -1.33
CA ASP A 20 -5.28 -2.98 0.04
C ASP A 20 -6.21 -2.29 1.04
N LEU A 21 -6.12 -2.66 2.32
CA LEU A 21 -6.98 -2.11 3.36
C LEU A 21 -6.26 -1.98 4.71
N CYS A 22 -6.72 -1.02 5.51
CA CYS A 22 -6.36 -0.93 6.93
C CYS A 22 -7.58 -0.56 7.78
N LEU A 23 -7.45 -0.79 9.09
CA LEU A 23 -8.51 -0.61 10.06
C LEU A 23 -8.15 0.50 11.05
N ASP A 24 -9.13 1.24 11.53
CA ASP A 24 -8.93 2.13 12.65
C ASP A 24 -9.55 1.60 13.96
N ARG A 25 -9.20 2.24 15.08
CA ARG A 25 -9.67 1.85 16.43
C ARG A 25 -11.19 1.91 16.62
N ARG A 26 -11.94 2.43 15.64
CA ARG A 26 -13.41 2.48 15.63
C ARG A 26 -14.01 1.39 14.75
N GLY A 27 -13.19 0.47 14.22
CA GLY A 27 -13.62 -0.60 13.31
C GLY A 27 -14.07 -0.08 11.96
N ARG A 28 -13.55 1.09 11.51
CA ARG A 28 -13.77 1.57 10.15
C ARG A 28 -12.69 1.01 9.24
N ILE A 29 -13.07 0.61 8.05
CA ILE A 29 -12.21 0.02 7.04
C ILE A 29 -11.85 1.10 6.04
N TYR A 30 -10.57 1.40 5.86
CA TYR A 30 -10.05 2.20 4.76
C TYR A 30 -9.51 1.26 3.70
N PHE A 31 -9.76 1.52 2.43
CA PHE A 31 -9.26 0.70 1.34
C PHE A 31 -8.95 1.51 0.10
N THR A 32 -8.05 0.99 -0.72
CA THR A 32 -7.61 1.59 -1.99
C THR A 32 -8.30 0.90 -3.17
N ASP A 33 -8.59 1.66 -4.23
CA ASP A 33 -9.27 1.17 -5.44
C ASP A 33 -8.52 1.60 -6.72
N PRO A 34 -7.31 1.02 -6.98
CA PRO A 34 -6.45 1.46 -8.08
C PRO A 34 -6.80 0.85 -9.44
N ARG A 35 -7.07 -0.45 -9.48
CA ARG A 35 -7.06 -1.36 -10.64
C ARG A 35 -5.69 -1.52 -11.29
N TYR A 36 -5.15 -2.73 -11.22
CA TYR A 36 -3.92 -3.16 -11.89
C TYR A 36 -4.19 -4.17 -13.00
N LEU A 37 -5.23 -4.97 -12.85
CA LEU A 37 -5.64 -6.01 -13.77
C LEU A 37 -7.16 -5.95 -13.97
N GLY A 38 -7.61 -6.28 -15.16
CA GLY A 38 -9.02 -6.37 -15.51
C GLY A 38 -9.24 -6.04 -16.99
N GLU A 39 -10.20 -6.71 -17.61
CA GLU A 39 -10.52 -6.55 -19.03
C GLU A 39 -11.79 -5.73 -19.24
N GLU A 40 -12.68 -5.75 -18.24
CA GLU A 40 -13.94 -5.01 -18.28
C GLU A 40 -13.68 -3.48 -18.21
N PRO A 41 -14.50 -2.66 -18.88
CA PRO A 41 -14.44 -1.21 -18.73
C PRO A 41 -14.64 -0.77 -17.29
N ARG A 42 -13.89 0.27 -16.86
CA ARG A 42 -14.13 0.89 -15.55
C ARG A 42 -15.45 1.65 -15.57
N GLU A 43 -16.25 1.47 -14.52
CA GLU A 43 -17.46 2.27 -14.31
C GLU A 43 -17.15 3.59 -13.58
N LEU A 44 -16.20 3.57 -12.61
CA LEU A 44 -15.68 4.77 -11.95
C LEU A 44 -14.63 5.45 -12.83
N GLU A 45 -14.78 6.75 -13.07
CA GLU A 45 -13.87 7.54 -13.90
C GLU A 45 -12.52 7.84 -13.23
N HIS A 46 -12.46 7.66 -11.90
CA HIS A 46 -11.28 7.95 -11.08
C HIS A 46 -10.95 6.78 -10.16
N ARG A 47 -9.73 6.78 -9.70
CA ARG A 47 -9.24 5.92 -8.62
C ARG A 47 -9.28 6.71 -7.33
N ALA A 48 -9.56 6.05 -6.21
CA ALA A 48 -9.69 6.74 -4.94
C ALA A 48 -9.33 5.83 -3.76
N VAL A 49 -9.23 6.46 -2.60
CA VAL A 49 -9.25 5.80 -1.29
C VAL A 49 -10.66 5.97 -0.72
N TYR A 50 -11.21 4.89 -0.22
CA TYR A 50 -12.54 4.85 0.39
C TYR A 50 -12.48 4.46 1.86
N ARG A 51 -13.57 4.73 2.58
CA ARG A 51 -13.74 4.29 3.97
C ARG A 51 -15.17 3.82 4.21
N ILE A 52 -15.30 2.64 4.79
CA ILE A 52 -16.59 2.11 5.28
C ILE A 52 -16.62 2.25 6.79
N ASN A 53 -17.70 2.77 7.35
CA ASN A 53 -17.91 2.77 8.78
C ASN A 53 -18.65 1.49 9.24
N ARG A 54 -18.77 1.30 10.56
CA ARG A 54 -19.45 0.12 11.14
C ARG A 54 -20.93 -0.02 10.75
N THR A 55 -21.57 1.06 10.29
CA THR A 55 -22.98 1.04 9.83
C THR A 55 -23.09 0.78 8.33
N GLY A 56 -21.99 0.45 7.65
CA GLY A 56 -21.95 0.24 6.20
C GLY A 56 -21.90 1.53 5.37
N ARG A 57 -21.91 2.72 6.00
CA ARG A 57 -21.81 3.97 5.25
C ARG A 57 -20.43 4.11 4.61
N LEU A 58 -20.41 4.19 3.29
CA LEU A 58 -19.24 4.40 2.45
C LEU A 58 -18.97 5.90 2.25
N VAL A 59 -17.71 6.29 2.28
CA VAL A 59 -17.24 7.66 2.07
C VAL A 59 -16.00 7.62 1.22
N GLU A 60 -15.92 8.44 0.19
CA GLU A 60 -14.69 8.71 -0.53
C GLU A 60 -13.78 9.60 0.34
N VAL A 61 -12.57 9.11 0.60
CA VAL A 61 -11.58 9.78 1.47
C VAL A 61 -10.77 10.80 0.68
N THR A 62 -10.20 10.36 -0.47
CA THR A 62 -9.38 11.21 -1.35
C THR A 62 -9.24 10.61 -2.75
N ARG A 63 -9.10 11.50 -3.74
CA ARG A 63 -8.69 11.20 -5.13
C ARG A 63 -7.29 11.75 -5.45
N ALA A 64 -6.57 12.24 -4.46
CA ALA A 64 -5.30 12.94 -4.68
C ALA A 64 -4.11 12.00 -4.93
N VAL A 65 -4.37 10.69 -5.07
CA VAL A 65 -3.38 9.64 -5.36
C VAL A 65 -3.73 9.05 -6.71
N SER A 66 -2.77 9.02 -7.65
CA SER A 66 -3.05 8.63 -9.04
C SER A 66 -3.40 7.15 -9.18
N LYS A 67 -2.70 6.30 -8.41
CA LYS A 67 -2.96 4.86 -8.36
C LYS A 67 -2.68 4.30 -6.96
N PRO A 68 -3.64 4.48 -6.02
CA PRO A 68 -3.43 4.14 -4.62
C PRO A 68 -3.26 2.63 -4.44
N ASN A 69 -2.16 2.20 -3.82
CA ASN A 69 -1.84 0.81 -3.52
C ASN A 69 -1.84 0.59 -2.00
N GLY A 70 -0.70 0.32 -1.38
CA GLY A 70 -0.57 0.08 0.04
C GLY A 70 -1.15 1.22 0.88
N ILE A 71 -1.78 0.89 2.01
CA ILE A 71 -2.46 1.83 2.89
C ILE A 71 -2.26 1.47 4.35
N ALA A 72 -1.91 2.46 5.18
CA ALA A 72 -1.78 2.27 6.62
C ALA A 72 -2.24 3.51 7.40
N LEU A 73 -2.61 3.32 8.66
CA LEU A 73 -2.92 4.40 9.59
C LEU A 73 -1.84 4.49 10.66
N SER A 74 -1.47 5.72 11.04
CA SER A 74 -0.63 5.95 12.21
C SER A 74 -1.27 5.37 13.47
N PRO A 75 -0.48 4.99 14.51
CA PRO A 75 -1.01 4.40 15.74
C PRO A 75 -2.06 5.26 16.47
N ASP A 76 -2.00 6.57 16.31
CA ASP A 76 -3.00 7.50 16.87
C ASP A 76 -4.25 7.65 15.98
N GLY A 77 -4.25 7.04 14.78
CA GLY A 77 -5.35 7.06 13.81
C GLY A 77 -5.61 8.42 13.16
N ARG A 78 -4.64 9.35 13.22
CA ARG A 78 -4.80 10.71 12.69
C ARG A 78 -4.16 10.90 11.33
N THR A 79 -3.16 10.10 10.99
CA THR A 79 -2.46 10.17 9.69
C THR A 79 -2.75 8.90 8.89
N LEU A 80 -3.23 9.08 7.67
CA LEU A 80 -3.39 8.02 6.67
C LEU A 80 -2.22 8.10 5.70
N TYR A 81 -1.48 7.01 5.58
CA TYR A 81 -0.42 6.82 4.61
C TYR A 81 -0.95 6.05 3.42
N VAL A 82 -0.61 6.49 2.21
CA VAL A 82 -1.04 5.83 0.96
C VAL A 82 0.13 5.80 -0.01
N ALA A 83 0.44 4.62 -0.52
CA ALA A 83 1.38 4.45 -1.61
C ALA A 83 0.71 4.83 -2.93
N ASP A 84 1.36 5.68 -3.72
CA ASP A 84 1.05 5.86 -5.13
C ASP A 84 2.00 4.98 -5.93
N HIS A 85 1.46 3.93 -6.56
CA HIS A 85 2.22 2.99 -7.37
C HIS A 85 1.63 2.94 -8.77
N ASP A 86 1.86 4.00 -9.54
CA ASP A 86 1.29 4.11 -10.87
C ASP A 86 2.21 3.47 -11.92
N ASN A 87 1.91 2.23 -12.26
CA ASN A 87 2.61 1.48 -13.31
C ASN A 87 2.19 1.89 -14.74
N GLY A 88 1.37 2.93 -14.89
CA GLY A 88 0.98 3.51 -16.18
C GLY A 88 -0.14 2.78 -16.93
N THR A 89 -0.69 1.68 -16.40
CA THR A 89 -1.73 0.90 -17.10
C THR A 89 -2.79 0.33 -16.17
N ASP A 90 -4.00 0.18 -16.65
CA ASP A 90 -5.08 -0.58 -16.00
C ASP A 90 -5.10 -2.06 -16.45
N LYS A 91 -4.32 -2.40 -17.48
CA LYS A 91 -4.20 -3.74 -18.04
C LYS A 91 -2.75 -4.01 -18.41
N ILE A 92 -2.20 -5.12 -17.91
CA ILE A 92 -0.89 -5.60 -18.32
C ILE A 92 -1.08 -6.42 -19.61
N ASP A 93 -0.49 -5.94 -20.71
CA ASP A 93 -0.47 -6.65 -21.98
C ASP A 93 0.99 -6.96 -22.35
N PRO A 94 1.43 -8.22 -22.25
CA PRO A 94 2.80 -8.60 -22.52
C PRO A 94 3.21 -8.47 -24.00
N THR A 95 2.23 -8.25 -24.89
CA THR A 95 2.48 -8.04 -26.33
C THR A 95 2.77 -6.58 -26.68
N GLN A 96 2.56 -5.67 -25.74
CA GLN A 96 2.79 -4.24 -25.91
C GLN A 96 4.05 -3.78 -25.16
N PRO A 97 4.71 -2.71 -25.60
CA PRO A 97 5.78 -2.09 -24.81
C PRO A 97 5.29 -1.74 -23.39
N PRO A 98 6.17 -1.81 -22.38
CA PRO A 98 5.82 -1.38 -21.04
C PRO A 98 5.23 0.04 -21.04
N PRO A 99 4.11 0.28 -20.37
CA PRO A 99 3.51 1.60 -20.30
C PRO A 99 4.44 2.57 -19.54
N LYS A 100 4.35 3.85 -19.86
CA LYS A 100 5.10 4.88 -19.15
C LYS A 100 4.65 4.91 -17.69
N GLN A 101 5.59 4.71 -16.78
CA GLN A 101 5.35 4.78 -15.34
C GLN A 101 4.84 6.18 -14.96
N GLY A 102 3.82 6.23 -14.10
CA GLY A 102 3.32 7.44 -13.47
C GLY A 102 3.99 7.71 -12.12
N ALA A 103 3.23 8.26 -11.17
CA ALA A 103 3.77 8.64 -9.86
C ALA A 103 4.14 7.43 -9.00
N MET A 104 5.30 7.50 -8.34
CA MET A 104 5.79 6.56 -7.36
C MET A 104 6.11 7.32 -6.07
N LYS A 105 5.13 7.41 -5.15
CA LYS A 105 5.22 8.29 -3.97
C LYS A 105 4.61 7.65 -2.74
N ILE A 106 4.97 8.18 -1.57
CA ILE A 106 4.22 7.95 -0.34
C ILE A 106 3.56 9.26 0.06
N HIS A 107 2.25 9.21 0.16
CA HIS A 107 1.41 10.32 0.59
C HIS A 107 1.01 10.17 2.04
N ALA A 108 0.90 11.29 2.76
CA ALA A 108 0.32 11.36 4.08
C ALA A 108 -0.81 12.39 4.11
N PHE A 109 -1.90 12.01 4.75
CA PHE A 109 -3.09 12.83 4.89
C PHE A 109 -3.52 12.87 6.36
N THR A 110 -3.98 14.01 6.84
CA THR A 110 -4.71 14.06 8.10
C THR A 110 -6.13 13.56 7.86
N VAL A 111 -6.58 12.58 8.65
CA VAL A 111 -7.95 12.05 8.60
C VAL A 111 -8.71 12.37 9.86
N GLY A 112 -9.89 12.94 9.70
CA GLY A 112 -10.78 13.33 10.78
C GLY A 112 -11.98 12.41 10.96
N LEU A 113 -12.86 12.75 11.90
CA LEU A 113 -14.09 12.00 12.21
C LEU A 113 -15.00 11.83 11.00
N LEU A 114 -15.10 12.85 10.15
CA LEU A 114 -15.97 12.85 8.97
C LEU A 114 -15.41 12.01 7.80
N GLY A 115 -14.13 11.63 7.86
CA GLY A 115 -13.52 10.65 6.95
C GLY A 115 -12.80 11.22 5.74
N ARG A 116 -13.01 12.47 5.38
CA ARG A 116 -12.27 13.09 4.28
C ARG A 116 -10.85 13.42 4.70
N ALA A 117 -9.91 13.16 3.79
CA ALA A 117 -8.50 13.50 3.96
C ALA A 117 -8.28 15.01 3.80
N ARG A 118 -7.32 15.53 4.58
CA ARG A 118 -6.89 16.93 4.57
C ARG A 118 -5.37 16.98 4.72
N ASN A 119 -4.78 18.18 4.59
CA ASN A 119 -3.35 18.42 4.84
C ASN A 119 -2.46 17.41 4.12
N HIS A 120 -2.70 17.26 2.81
CA HIS A 120 -1.92 16.38 1.94
C HIS A 120 -0.46 16.79 1.90
N ARG A 121 0.44 15.84 2.13
CA ARG A 121 1.87 16.00 1.94
C ARG A 121 2.46 14.74 1.30
N VAL A 122 3.53 14.91 0.55
CA VAL A 122 4.35 13.80 0.04
C VAL A 122 5.48 13.56 1.03
N LEU A 123 5.59 12.33 1.56
CA LEU A 123 6.68 11.94 2.47
C LEU A 123 7.94 11.61 1.69
N ILE A 124 7.80 10.86 0.61
CA ILE A 124 8.89 10.46 -0.28
C ILE A 124 8.39 10.39 -1.72
N ASP A 125 9.23 10.79 -2.65
CA ASP A 125 9.01 10.68 -4.09
C ASP A 125 10.16 9.83 -4.67
N PHE A 126 9.84 8.63 -5.12
CA PHE A 126 10.80 7.67 -5.68
C PHE A 126 11.27 8.03 -7.11
N LYS A 127 10.63 9.04 -7.72
CA LYS A 127 10.93 9.49 -9.09
C LYS A 127 10.73 8.35 -10.11
N GLU A 128 11.79 8.01 -10.85
CA GLU A 128 11.81 6.97 -11.88
C GLU A 128 11.94 5.54 -11.31
N LYS A 129 12.25 5.42 -9.99
CA LYS A 129 12.39 4.11 -9.33
C LYS A 129 11.02 3.53 -9.02
N LYS A 130 10.94 2.20 -8.99
CA LYS A 130 9.75 1.51 -8.49
C LYS A 130 9.56 1.81 -7.00
N GLY A 131 8.37 2.24 -6.67
CA GLY A 131 8.00 2.61 -5.31
C GLY A 131 7.46 1.46 -4.47
N CYS A 132 6.64 1.84 -3.50
CA CYS A 132 6.02 0.94 -2.53
C CYS A 132 4.80 0.22 -3.13
N ASP A 133 4.67 -1.07 -2.80
CA ASP A 133 3.46 -1.87 -3.00
C ASP A 133 2.64 -1.85 -1.69
N GLY A 134 2.79 -2.83 -0.81
CA GLY A 134 2.14 -2.86 0.50
C GLY A 134 2.95 -2.19 1.62
N MET A 135 2.31 -1.87 2.74
CA MET A 135 2.93 -1.22 3.89
C MET A 135 2.25 -1.55 5.21
N CYS A 136 3.01 -1.46 6.31
CA CYS A 136 2.46 -1.47 7.67
C CYS A 136 3.15 -0.43 8.56
N VAL A 137 2.73 -0.32 9.83
CA VAL A 137 3.31 0.60 10.81
C VAL A 137 3.69 -0.12 12.10
N ASP A 138 4.71 0.36 12.80
CA ASP A 138 5.04 -0.09 14.15
C ASP A 138 4.36 0.79 15.24
N ALA A 139 4.48 0.36 16.48
CA ALA A 139 3.89 1.06 17.63
C ALA A 139 4.50 2.46 17.88
N ASN A 140 5.68 2.74 17.35
CA ASN A 140 6.33 4.05 17.42
C ASN A 140 5.93 4.98 16.25
N GLY A 141 5.14 4.45 15.29
CA GLY A 141 4.68 5.17 14.11
C GLY A 141 5.66 5.13 12.92
N ASN A 142 6.72 4.32 12.97
CA ASN A 142 7.54 4.09 11.79
C ASN A 142 6.76 3.29 10.76
N ILE A 143 7.01 3.59 9.47
CA ILE A 143 6.28 3.05 8.33
C ILE A 143 7.22 2.08 7.59
N TYR A 144 6.79 0.85 7.42
CA TYR A 144 7.51 -0.21 6.72
C TYR A 144 6.94 -0.32 5.32
N LEU A 145 7.76 -0.03 4.31
CA LEU A 145 7.38 0.09 2.90
C LEU A 145 8.05 -1.01 2.08
N THR A 146 7.29 -1.82 1.36
CA THR A 146 7.87 -2.79 0.42
C THR A 146 8.33 -2.07 -0.84
N ILE A 147 9.64 -2.04 -1.08
CA ILE A 147 10.26 -1.36 -2.22
C ILE A 147 10.52 -2.37 -3.33
N ARG A 148 9.83 -2.20 -4.46
CA ARG A 148 9.90 -3.07 -5.64
C ARG A 148 10.94 -2.61 -6.67
N ASP A 149 11.87 -1.74 -6.28
CA ASP A 149 12.96 -1.32 -7.15
C ASP A 149 14.02 -2.42 -7.27
N ALA A 150 14.32 -2.87 -8.49
CA ALA A 150 15.30 -3.91 -8.75
C ALA A 150 16.72 -3.54 -8.28
N GLY A 151 17.04 -2.25 -8.30
CA GLY A 151 18.35 -1.76 -7.82
C GLY A 151 18.51 -1.87 -6.29
N ARG A 152 17.40 -1.89 -5.54
CA ARG A 152 17.42 -1.99 -4.07
C ARG A 152 16.13 -2.61 -3.55
N PRO A 153 15.88 -3.91 -3.79
CA PRO A 153 14.67 -4.56 -3.31
C PRO A 153 14.71 -4.79 -1.80
N GLY A 154 13.62 -4.48 -1.12
CA GLY A 154 13.56 -4.66 0.34
C GLY A 154 12.44 -3.89 1.02
N VAL A 155 12.49 -3.87 2.35
CA VAL A 155 11.58 -3.08 3.18
C VAL A 155 12.31 -1.85 3.69
N MET A 156 11.90 -0.66 3.22
CA MET A 156 12.37 0.63 3.72
C MET A 156 11.57 1.02 4.96
N VAL A 157 12.24 1.48 5.99
CA VAL A 157 11.59 1.97 7.21
C VAL A 157 11.73 3.49 7.27
N LEU A 158 10.62 4.19 7.23
CA LEU A 158 10.55 5.64 7.42
C LEU A 158 10.08 5.98 8.83
N ASN A 159 10.62 7.04 9.42
CA ASN A 159 9.99 7.68 10.57
C ASN A 159 8.75 8.50 10.13
N PRO A 160 7.91 8.99 11.07
CA PRO A 160 6.72 9.79 10.73
C PRO A 160 7.02 11.11 9.99
N ALA A 161 8.27 11.58 10.01
CA ALA A 161 8.71 12.76 9.26
C ALA A 161 9.00 12.44 7.78
N GLY A 162 9.15 11.15 7.43
CA GLY A 162 9.49 10.69 6.09
C GLY A 162 10.99 10.47 5.87
N GLU A 163 11.78 10.42 6.94
CA GLU A 163 13.21 10.12 6.88
C GLU A 163 13.44 8.60 6.95
N GLU A 164 14.33 8.07 6.09
CA GLU A 164 14.72 6.67 6.15
C GLU A 164 15.55 6.39 7.42
N VAL A 165 15.06 5.50 8.27
CA VAL A 165 15.71 5.10 9.53
C VAL A 165 16.17 3.65 9.53
N GLY A 166 15.86 2.89 8.50
CA GLY A 166 16.28 1.50 8.36
C GLY A 166 15.91 0.90 7.00
N PHE A 167 16.57 -0.22 6.68
CA PHE A 167 16.31 -0.97 5.47
C PHE A 167 16.56 -2.47 5.70
N ILE A 168 15.62 -3.30 5.27
CA ILE A 168 15.70 -4.77 5.33
C ILE A 168 15.78 -5.28 3.90
N PRO A 169 16.96 -5.71 3.40
CA PRO A 169 17.08 -6.24 2.04
C PRO A 169 16.32 -7.57 1.90
N THR A 170 15.63 -7.76 0.79
CA THR A 170 14.92 -9.01 0.44
C THR A 170 15.51 -9.72 -0.75
N GLY A 171 16.43 -9.08 -1.47
CA GLY A 171 17.15 -9.62 -2.62
C GLY A 171 18.46 -8.90 -2.89
N PRO A 172 19.21 -9.34 -3.90
CA PRO A 172 20.45 -8.69 -4.31
C PRO A 172 20.21 -7.25 -4.75
N ALA A 173 21.14 -6.35 -4.43
CA ALA A 173 21.12 -4.98 -4.92
C ALA A 173 21.70 -4.89 -6.33
N GLY A 174 21.35 -3.81 -7.07
CA GLY A 174 21.94 -3.50 -8.38
C GLY A 174 21.42 -4.38 -9.52
N GLN A 175 20.28 -5.04 -9.36
CA GLN A 175 19.65 -5.79 -10.45
C GLN A 175 19.02 -4.82 -11.46
N SER A 176 18.91 -5.24 -12.73
CA SER A 176 18.20 -4.52 -13.77
C SER A 176 16.81 -5.10 -14.01
N ALA A 177 15.80 -4.24 -14.10
CA ALA A 177 14.46 -4.64 -14.51
C ALA A 177 14.33 -4.82 -16.04
N GLU A 178 15.36 -4.42 -16.80
CA GLU A 178 15.36 -4.43 -18.26
C GLU A 178 16.07 -5.67 -18.86
N ASP A 179 16.64 -6.53 -18.00
CA ASP A 179 17.31 -7.77 -18.44
C ASP A 179 16.27 -8.91 -18.52
N PRO A 180 15.83 -9.32 -19.73
CA PRO A 180 14.83 -10.37 -19.90
C PRO A 180 15.36 -11.77 -19.57
N ASP A 181 16.67 -11.96 -19.68
CA ASP A 181 17.31 -13.27 -19.45
C ASP A 181 17.58 -13.51 -17.95
N ASN A 182 17.59 -12.42 -17.16
CA ASN A 182 17.83 -12.47 -15.72
C ASN A 182 16.88 -11.51 -14.99
N PRO A 183 15.57 -11.85 -14.90
CA PRO A 183 14.59 -10.99 -14.24
C PRO A 183 14.94 -10.76 -12.77
N PRO A 184 14.68 -9.57 -12.22
CA PRO A 184 15.00 -9.26 -10.84
C PRO A 184 14.26 -10.15 -9.86
N VAL A 185 14.94 -10.54 -8.78
CA VAL A 185 14.41 -11.38 -7.70
C VAL A 185 14.45 -10.64 -6.37
N GLY A 186 13.67 -11.13 -5.42
CA GLY A 186 13.58 -10.55 -4.09
C GLY A 186 12.69 -9.32 -4.02
N LEU A 187 11.75 -9.16 -4.95
CA LEU A 187 10.82 -8.04 -5.00
C LEU A 187 9.66 -8.24 -4.01
N PRO A 188 9.64 -7.48 -2.89
CA PRO A 188 8.58 -7.64 -1.90
C PRO A 188 7.26 -7.03 -2.40
N SER A 189 6.13 -7.64 -2.02
CA SER A 189 4.78 -7.15 -2.40
C SER A 189 3.96 -6.67 -1.21
N ASN A 190 4.08 -7.32 -0.04
CA ASN A 190 3.39 -6.87 1.16
C ASN A 190 4.19 -7.17 2.42
N VAL A 191 3.87 -6.49 3.51
CA VAL A 191 4.58 -6.59 4.78
C VAL A 191 3.62 -6.36 5.94
N GLU A 192 3.70 -7.21 6.99
CA GLU A 192 2.88 -7.06 8.19
C GLU A 192 3.58 -7.66 9.42
N PHE A 193 3.37 -7.07 10.57
CA PHE A 193 3.81 -7.65 11.83
C PHE A 193 2.90 -8.80 12.28
N GLY A 194 3.48 -9.78 12.95
CA GLY A 194 2.70 -10.81 13.62
C GLY A 194 1.87 -10.26 14.77
N ILE A 195 0.94 -11.06 15.27
CA ILE A 195 0.05 -10.72 16.40
C ILE A 195 0.39 -11.57 17.64
N GLY A 196 -0.11 -11.16 18.80
CA GLY A 196 0.11 -11.90 20.03
C GLY A 196 1.59 -11.96 20.41
N GLU A 197 2.16 -13.15 20.53
CA GLU A 197 3.58 -13.36 20.88
C GLU A 197 4.53 -12.97 19.74
N GLU A 198 4.04 -12.89 18.51
CA GLU A 198 4.84 -12.56 17.32
C GLU A 198 4.82 -11.07 16.95
N GLN A 199 4.40 -10.18 17.83
CA GLN A 199 4.31 -8.73 17.57
C GLN A 199 5.65 -8.07 17.20
N GLN A 200 6.78 -8.74 17.44
CA GLN A 200 8.12 -8.30 17.05
C GLN A 200 8.66 -9.07 15.83
N THR A 201 7.84 -9.90 15.19
CA THR A 201 8.18 -10.60 13.96
C THR A 201 7.52 -9.91 12.78
N LEU A 202 8.32 -9.44 11.83
CA LEU A 202 7.84 -8.88 10.57
C LEU A 202 7.78 -9.98 9.52
N TYR A 203 6.64 -10.14 8.88
CA TYR A 203 6.40 -11.05 7.77
C TYR A 203 6.40 -10.26 6.46
N ILE A 204 7.06 -10.80 5.43
CA ILE A 204 7.24 -10.12 4.14
C ILE A 204 6.94 -11.13 3.03
N THR A 205 5.99 -10.82 2.16
CA THR A 205 5.77 -11.58 0.93
C THR A 205 6.76 -11.11 -0.13
N VAL A 206 7.55 -12.05 -0.67
CA VAL A 206 8.64 -11.76 -1.61
C VAL A 206 8.58 -12.78 -2.74
N ASP A 207 8.30 -12.34 -3.95
CA ASP A 207 8.12 -13.21 -5.12
C ASP A 207 7.18 -14.39 -4.83
N THR A 208 7.70 -15.63 -4.78
CA THR A 208 6.96 -16.85 -4.46
C THR A 208 7.15 -17.32 -3.01
N SER A 209 7.76 -16.49 -2.15
CA SER A 209 8.18 -16.85 -0.80
C SER A 209 7.55 -15.96 0.27
N LEU A 210 7.43 -16.49 1.49
CA LEU A 210 7.12 -15.75 2.69
C LEU A 210 8.35 -15.71 3.60
N TYR A 211 8.86 -14.52 3.86
CA TYR A 211 9.98 -14.28 4.77
C TYR A 211 9.50 -13.82 6.12
N ARG A 212 10.31 -14.04 7.15
CA ARG A 212 10.11 -13.45 8.47
C ARG A 212 11.44 -12.99 9.07
N ILE A 213 11.38 -11.92 9.84
CA ILE A 213 12.52 -11.39 10.58
C ILE A 213 12.07 -10.91 11.95
N ALA A 214 12.83 -11.25 12.99
CA ALA A 214 12.61 -10.71 14.34
C ALA A 214 13.23 -9.30 14.43
N LEU A 215 12.46 -8.35 14.93
CA LEU A 215 12.85 -6.96 15.10
C LEU A 215 12.76 -6.56 16.58
N LYS A 216 13.44 -5.45 16.95
CA LYS A 216 13.22 -4.81 18.24
C LYS A 216 11.92 -4.01 18.28
N ALA A 217 11.48 -3.54 17.12
CA ALA A 217 10.22 -2.82 16.94
C ALA A 217 9.04 -3.78 17.16
N ARG A 218 7.95 -3.22 17.69
CA ARG A 218 6.69 -3.92 17.89
C ARG A 218 5.67 -3.41 16.89
N GLY A 219 5.01 -4.29 16.17
CA GLY A 219 3.95 -3.94 15.24
C GLY A 219 2.77 -3.24 15.94
N PHE A 220 2.08 -2.42 15.20
CA PHE A 220 0.84 -1.79 15.64
C PHE A 220 -0.36 -2.49 14.99
N HIS A 221 -1.20 -3.10 15.81
CA HIS A 221 -2.47 -3.65 15.40
C HIS A 221 -3.61 -3.02 16.18
N VAL A 222 -4.71 -2.76 15.50
CA VAL A 222 -5.93 -2.29 16.16
C VAL A 222 -6.49 -3.46 16.98
N GLN A 223 -6.59 -3.26 18.28
CA GLN A 223 -7.25 -4.22 19.17
C GLN A 223 -8.74 -3.86 19.28
N TYR A 224 -9.60 -4.85 19.15
CA TYR A 224 -11.06 -4.77 19.29
C TYR A 224 -11.51 -5.41 20.58
#